data_20e411cff25b8f40ad9d8e3371c17880
#
_entry.id   20e411cff25b8f40ad9d8e3371c17880
#
_cell.length_a   1.000
_cell.length_b   1.000
_cell.length_c   1.000
_cell.angle_alpha   90.00
_cell.angle_beta   90.00
_cell.angle_gamma   90.00
#
_symmetry.space_group_name_H-M   'P 1'
#
loop_
_entity.id
_entity.type
_entity.pdbx_description
1 polymer ?
#
loop_
_entity_poly.entity_id
_entity_poly.type
_entity_poly.pdbx_seq_one_letter_code
_entity_poly.pdbx_strand_id
1 'polypeptide(L)'
;ARFFIYNSKQLHELESFSSSADIQVMVINVQAFNATGADNRRIYDELDDFQSRRPIDVIAKNRPILILDEPQKMEGKKTLESFANFNPLFLLRYSATHKTEYNKVYRLDALDAYNQKLVKKIAVRGISIRGLTGTNAYLYFEGIEISSTKPPLARLEFETKQNNGIKRITRKL
;
A
#
# COMPACT_ATOMS: atom_id res chain seq x y z
N ALA A 1 12.17 18.42 14.99
CA ALA A 1 12.33 17.30 14.07
C ALA A 1 12.81 17.81 12.71
N ARG A 2 13.73 17.09 12.12
CA ARG A 2 14.23 17.35 10.75
C ARG A 2 13.90 16.13 9.89
N PHE A 3 13.72 16.33 8.59
CA PHE A 3 13.56 15.24 7.64
C PHE A 3 14.48 15.44 6.44
N PHE A 4 14.89 14.34 5.81
CA PHE A 4 15.65 14.34 4.57
C PHE A 4 15.30 13.09 3.73
N ILE A 5 15.62 13.13 2.45
CA ILE A 5 15.45 12.01 1.54
C ILE A 5 16.81 11.35 1.35
N TYR A 6 16.88 10.03 1.61
CA TYR A 6 18.11 9.29 1.41
C TYR A 6 18.61 9.40 -0.04
N ASN A 7 19.86 9.83 -0.16
CA ASN A 7 20.56 9.90 -1.42
C ASN A 7 22.00 9.41 -1.23
N SER A 8 22.39 8.39 -1.99
CA SER A 8 23.74 7.81 -1.92
C SER A 8 24.87 8.76 -2.33
N LYS A 9 24.53 9.92 -2.89
CA LYS A 9 25.49 11.00 -3.24
C LYS A 9 25.56 12.11 -2.18
N GLN A 10 24.72 12.05 -1.14
CA GLN A 10 24.61 13.08 -0.09
C GLN A 10 24.67 12.45 1.30
N LEU A 11 25.74 11.72 1.59
CA LEU A 11 25.87 10.91 2.80
C LEU A 11 26.09 11.74 4.07
N HIS A 12 26.40 13.03 3.96
CA HIS A 12 26.53 13.94 5.10
C HIS A 12 25.21 14.07 5.88
N GLU A 13 24.07 13.93 5.21
CA GLU A 13 22.76 13.92 5.85
C GLU A 13 22.58 12.68 6.75
N LEU A 14 23.14 11.55 6.32
CA LEU A 14 23.11 10.32 7.09
C LEU A 14 24.04 10.40 8.32
N GLU A 15 25.13 11.12 8.25
CA GLU A 15 25.97 11.40 9.43
C GLU A 15 25.23 12.26 10.45
N SER A 16 24.55 13.31 9.97
CA SER A 16 23.70 14.14 10.83
C SER A 16 22.56 13.32 11.46
N PHE A 17 21.95 12.42 10.71
CA PHE A 17 20.94 11.48 11.21
C PHE A 17 21.45 10.61 12.34
N SER A 18 22.70 10.19 12.27
CA SER A 18 23.35 9.29 13.24
C SER A 18 23.88 10.01 14.48
N SER A 19 24.22 11.29 14.38
CA SER A 19 24.92 12.03 15.44
C SER A 19 24.04 13.04 16.20
N SER A 20 22.89 13.40 15.64
CA SER A 20 21.98 14.38 16.25
C SER A 20 21.15 13.77 17.37
N ALA A 21 20.98 14.53 18.46
CA ALA A 21 20.06 14.19 19.54
C ALA A 21 18.60 14.54 19.22
N ASP A 22 18.35 15.24 18.11
CA ASP A 22 17.02 15.63 17.67
C ASP A 22 16.27 14.46 17.00
N ILE A 23 14.94 14.56 16.95
CA ILE A 23 14.13 13.64 16.15
C ILE A 23 14.44 13.88 14.67
N GLN A 24 15.00 12.86 14.03
CA GLN A 24 15.32 12.86 12.61
C GLN A 24 14.41 11.87 11.86
N VAL A 25 13.96 12.26 10.67
CA VAL A 25 13.14 11.43 9.80
C VAL A 25 13.86 11.26 8.46
N MET A 26 14.18 10.02 8.11
CA MET A 26 14.74 9.68 6.81
C MET A 26 13.66 9.05 5.93
N VAL A 27 13.44 9.61 4.77
CA VAL A 27 12.59 9.02 3.73
C VAL A 27 13.48 8.26 2.75
N ILE A 28 13.21 6.97 2.57
CA ILE A 28 13.99 6.12 1.67
C ILE A 28 13.06 5.35 0.72
N ASN A 29 13.44 5.29 -0.55
CA ASN A 29 12.72 4.48 -1.52
C ASN A 29 13.16 3.01 -1.41
N VAL A 30 12.22 2.08 -1.55
CA VAL A 30 12.48 0.62 -1.56
C VAL A 30 13.56 0.24 -2.57
N GLN A 31 13.62 0.89 -3.70
CA GLN A 31 14.64 0.63 -4.73
C GLN A 31 16.06 0.88 -4.23
N ALA A 32 16.27 1.80 -3.30
CA ALA A 32 17.60 2.12 -2.78
C ALA A 32 18.24 0.96 -2.00
N PHE A 33 17.45 0.01 -1.49
CA PHE A 33 17.94 -1.13 -0.71
C PHE A 33 17.51 -2.50 -1.26
N ASN A 34 16.58 -2.57 -2.22
CA ASN A 34 16.06 -3.82 -2.76
C ASN A 34 16.30 -4.02 -4.27
N ALA A 35 16.97 -3.09 -4.94
CA ALA A 35 17.26 -3.21 -6.37
C ALA A 35 18.26 -4.35 -6.66
N THR A 36 18.12 -4.97 -7.84
CA THR A 36 18.97 -6.09 -8.27
C THR A 36 20.25 -5.66 -9.00
N GLY A 37 20.39 -4.39 -9.39
CA GLY A 37 21.56 -3.85 -10.07
C GLY A 37 22.65 -3.36 -9.10
N ALA A 38 23.92 -3.52 -9.44
CA ALA A 38 25.05 -3.09 -8.63
C ALA A 38 25.01 -1.58 -8.31
N ASP A 39 24.71 -0.75 -9.30
CA ASP A 39 24.66 0.72 -9.14
C ASP A 39 23.52 1.21 -8.22
N ASN A 40 22.54 0.38 -7.97
CA ASN A 40 21.37 0.74 -7.16
C ASN A 40 21.49 0.31 -5.69
N ARG A 41 22.56 -0.42 -5.31
CA ARG A 41 22.73 -0.97 -3.96
C ARG A 41 23.82 -0.28 -3.14
N ARG A 42 24.22 0.91 -3.50
CA ARG A 42 25.28 1.65 -2.80
C ARG A 42 25.07 1.78 -1.28
N ILE A 43 23.86 1.52 -0.81
CA ILE A 43 23.57 1.49 0.64
C ILE A 43 24.35 0.36 1.36
N TYR A 44 24.70 -0.73 0.66
CA TYR A 44 25.42 -1.89 1.18
C TYR A 44 26.92 -1.87 0.87
N ASP A 45 27.36 -0.93 0.03
CA ASP A 45 28.76 -0.85 -0.38
C ASP A 45 29.57 -0.04 0.62
N GLU A 46 30.82 -0.40 0.79
CA GLU A 46 31.81 0.45 1.47
C GLU A 46 32.13 1.63 0.57
N LEU A 47 31.91 2.83 1.05
CA LEU A 47 32.07 4.04 0.28
C LEU A 47 33.23 4.87 0.84
N ASP A 48 34.22 5.14 0.02
CA ASP A 48 35.39 5.95 0.39
C ASP A 48 34.98 7.34 0.84
N ASP A 49 34.02 7.95 0.13
CA ASP A 49 33.41 9.24 0.48
C ASP A 49 32.70 9.23 1.84
N PHE A 50 32.50 8.05 2.42
CA PHE A 50 31.83 7.85 3.71
C PHE A 50 32.74 7.15 4.72
N GLN A 51 34.04 7.45 4.65
CA GLN A 51 35.07 6.88 5.54
C GLN A 51 35.12 5.35 5.49
N SER A 52 35.00 4.78 4.30
CA SER A 52 34.95 3.33 4.05
C SER A 52 33.92 2.59 4.91
N ARG A 53 32.79 3.27 5.20
CA ARG A 53 31.64 2.69 5.92
C ARG A 53 30.51 2.39 4.95
N ARG A 54 29.70 1.39 5.29
CA ARG A 54 28.46 1.10 4.58
C ARG A 54 27.33 1.95 5.17
N PRO A 55 26.56 2.67 4.35
CA PRO A 55 25.42 3.47 4.82
C PRO A 55 24.42 2.67 5.66
N ILE A 56 24.13 1.42 5.29
CA ILE A 56 23.23 0.55 6.02
C ILE A 56 23.68 0.30 7.47
N ASP A 57 24.97 0.15 7.71
CA ASP A 57 25.50 -0.12 9.06
C ASP A 57 25.32 1.10 9.97
N VAL A 58 25.49 2.30 9.42
CA VAL A 58 25.26 3.55 10.16
C VAL A 58 23.78 3.69 10.51
N ILE A 59 22.88 3.37 9.60
CA ILE A 59 21.44 3.37 9.86
C ILE A 59 21.08 2.33 10.92
N ALA A 60 21.59 1.10 10.78
CA ALA A 60 21.30 -0.03 11.68
C ALA A 60 21.76 0.22 13.12
N LYS A 61 22.87 0.94 13.31
CA LYS A 61 23.36 1.33 14.66
C LYS A 61 22.39 2.20 15.42
N ASN A 62 21.61 3.03 14.72
CA ASN A 62 20.60 3.91 15.33
C ASN A 62 19.34 3.15 15.76
N ARG A 63 19.17 1.90 15.37
CA ARG A 63 17.97 1.10 15.62
C ARG A 63 16.69 1.88 15.31
N PRO A 64 16.48 2.29 14.05
CA PRO A 64 15.39 3.19 13.68
C PRO A 64 14.02 2.55 13.89
N ILE A 65 13.01 3.37 14.03
CA ILE A 65 11.61 2.96 13.85
C ILE A 65 11.34 2.99 12.34
N LEU A 66 10.97 1.84 11.76
CA LEU A 66 10.57 1.78 10.37
C LEU A 66 9.08 2.04 10.22
N ILE A 67 8.73 2.96 9.33
CA ILE A 67 7.35 3.26 8.95
C ILE A 67 7.17 2.87 7.49
N LEU A 68 6.30 1.90 7.23
CA LEU A 68 5.98 1.43 5.88
C LEU A 68 4.61 1.97 5.48
N ASP A 69 4.61 2.77 4.43
CA ASP A 69 3.38 3.23 3.78
C ASP A 69 3.04 2.31 2.60
N GLU A 70 1.79 1.87 2.52
CA GLU A 70 1.29 0.95 1.50
C GLU A 70 2.13 -0.34 1.36
N PRO A 71 2.39 -1.08 2.47
CA PRO A 71 3.32 -2.21 2.50
C PRO A 71 2.92 -3.37 1.57
N GLN A 72 1.65 -3.48 1.15
CA GLN A 72 1.20 -4.50 0.22
C GLN A 72 1.93 -4.44 -1.14
N LYS A 73 2.53 -3.30 -1.49
CA LYS A 73 3.39 -3.14 -2.67
C LYS A 73 4.81 -3.68 -2.45
N MET A 74 5.17 -3.98 -1.20
CA MET A 74 6.51 -4.35 -0.75
C MET A 74 6.57 -5.78 -0.18
N GLU A 75 5.54 -6.59 -0.34
CA GLU A 75 5.41 -7.92 0.30
C GLU A 75 6.23 -9.04 -0.37
N GLY A 76 7.12 -8.71 -1.31
CA GLY A 76 8.08 -9.69 -1.84
C GLY A 76 8.99 -10.22 -0.72
N LYS A 77 9.20 -11.54 -0.65
CA LYS A 77 10.03 -12.20 0.38
C LYS A 77 11.40 -11.50 0.58
N LYS A 78 12.07 -11.17 -0.52
CA LYS A 78 13.36 -10.45 -0.49
C LYS A 78 13.27 -9.06 0.15
N THR A 79 12.17 -8.35 -0.08
CA THR A 79 11.97 -7.02 0.50
C THR A 79 11.74 -7.11 2.00
N LEU A 80 10.95 -8.10 2.45
CA LEU A 80 10.72 -8.33 3.87
C LEU A 80 12.02 -8.72 4.60
N GLU A 81 12.84 -9.55 3.99
CA GLU A 81 14.16 -9.94 4.51
C GLU A 81 15.11 -8.72 4.59
N SER A 82 15.05 -7.80 3.62
CA SER A 82 15.91 -6.62 3.59
C SER A 82 15.61 -5.62 4.70
N PHE A 83 14.40 -5.59 5.26
CA PHE A 83 14.10 -4.74 6.41
C PHE A 83 14.88 -5.13 7.67
N ALA A 84 15.26 -6.40 7.81
CA ALA A 84 16.10 -6.85 8.93
C ALA A 84 17.48 -6.18 8.92
N ASN A 85 18.01 -5.80 7.75
CA ASN A 85 19.31 -5.13 7.63
C ASN A 85 19.34 -3.75 8.30
N PHE A 86 18.19 -3.13 8.48
CA PHE A 86 18.07 -1.85 9.20
C PHE A 86 18.13 -2.01 10.71
N ASN A 87 18.10 -3.25 11.23
CA ASN A 87 18.06 -3.57 12.67
C ASN A 87 17.03 -2.72 13.45
N PRO A 88 15.77 -2.66 12.99
CA PRO A 88 14.80 -1.72 13.53
C PRO A 88 14.40 -2.05 14.98
N LEU A 89 14.09 -1.01 15.75
CA LEU A 89 13.50 -1.17 17.07
C LEU A 89 12.11 -1.82 16.97
N PHE A 90 11.30 -1.34 16.05
CA PHE A 90 10.03 -1.93 15.61
C PHE A 90 9.63 -1.38 14.24
N LEU A 91 8.61 -2.00 13.65
CA LEU A 91 8.13 -1.68 12.31
C LEU A 91 6.63 -1.40 12.37
N LEU A 92 6.21 -0.23 11.90
CA LEU A 92 4.82 0.19 11.75
C LEU A 92 4.39 0.06 10.30
N ARG A 93 3.25 -0.56 10.07
CA ARG A 93 2.68 -0.75 8.74
C ARG A 93 1.38 0.05 8.63
N TYR A 94 1.35 0.99 7.72
CA TYR A 94 0.15 1.79 7.40
C TYR A 94 -0.41 1.35 6.05
N SER A 95 -1.63 0.86 6.04
CA SER A 95 -2.32 0.48 4.82
C SER A 95 -3.83 0.45 5.03
N ALA A 96 -4.57 0.85 4.02
CA ALA A 96 -6.02 0.66 3.97
C ALA A 96 -6.42 -0.79 3.63
N THR A 97 -5.50 -1.57 3.01
CA THR A 97 -5.77 -2.92 2.49
C THR A 97 -4.64 -3.88 2.84
N HIS A 98 -4.65 -4.40 4.06
CA HIS A 98 -3.72 -5.44 4.45
C HIS A 98 -4.13 -6.81 3.88
N LYS A 99 -3.21 -7.53 3.26
CA LYS A 99 -3.43 -8.93 2.85
C LYS A 99 -3.41 -9.88 4.04
N THR A 100 -2.54 -9.59 5.01
CA THR A 100 -2.42 -10.38 6.23
C THR A 100 -2.49 -9.45 7.44
N GLU A 101 -3.31 -9.82 8.41
CA GLU A 101 -3.38 -9.11 9.68
C GLU A 101 -2.35 -9.69 10.64
N TYR A 102 -1.50 -8.83 11.17
CA TYR A 102 -0.52 -9.19 12.18
C TYR A 102 -0.38 -8.05 13.18
N ASN A 103 -0.64 -8.34 14.45
CA ASN A 103 -0.56 -7.37 15.56
C ASN A 103 -1.24 -6.03 15.23
N LYS A 104 -2.48 -6.09 14.71
CA LYS A 104 -3.23 -4.88 14.34
C LYS A 104 -3.51 -4.04 15.60
N VAL A 105 -2.90 -2.86 15.67
CA VAL A 105 -3.04 -1.92 16.79
C VAL A 105 -4.23 -1.00 16.61
N TYR A 106 -4.51 -0.61 15.36
CA TYR A 106 -5.59 0.32 15.05
C TYR A 106 -6.21 -0.03 13.68
N ARG A 107 -7.53 0.18 13.58
CA ARG A 107 -8.27 0.02 12.34
C ARG A 107 -9.12 1.27 12.08
N LEU A 108 -9.03 1.78 10.87
CA LEU A 108 -9.93 2.79 10.33
C LEU A 108 -10.11 2.50 8.84
N ASP A 109 -11.07 1.64 8.51
CA ASP A 109 -11.39 1.37 7.12
C ASP A 109 -12.40 2.39 6.55
N ALA A 110 -12.74 2.26 5.27
CA ALA A 110 -13.64 3.19 4.59
C ALA A 110 -15.04 3.21 5.22
N LEU A 111 -15.50 2.07 5.74
CA LEU A 111 -16.81 1.97 6.41
C LEU A 111 -16.75 2.61 7.81
N ASP A 112 -15.67 2.35 8.56
CA ASP A 112 -15.44 2.96 9.85
C ASP A 112 -15.38 4.50 9.73
N ALA A 113 -14.61 4.98 8.75
CA ALA A 113 -14.50 6.42 8.46
C ALA A 113 -15.85 7.05 8.07
N TYR A 114 -16.65 6.34 7.28
CA TYR A 114 -18.00 6.78 6.91
C TYR A 114 -18.93 6.85 8.12
N ASN A 115 -18.96 5.80 8.94
CA ASN A 115 -19.80 5.73 10.13
C ASN A 115 -19.43 6.81 11.16
N GLN A 116 -18.13 7.12 11.28
CA GLN A 116 -17.61 8.18 12.14
C GLN A 116 -17.75 9.58 11.52
N LYS A 117 -18.30 9.71 10.31
CA LYS A 117 -18.47 10.98 9.58
C LYS A 117 -17.15 11.70 9.27
N LEU A 118 -16.06 10.97 9.19
CA LEU A 118 -14.73 11.51 8.85
C LEU A 118 -14.56 11.75 7.35
N VAL A 119 -15.37 11.10 6.51
CA VAL A 119 -15.36 11.23 5.06
C VAL A 119 -16.73 11.62 4.54
N LYS A 120 -16.77 12.30 3.39
CA LYS A 120 -18.01 12.66 2.72
C LYS A 120 -18.71 11.41 2.19
N LYS A 121 -20.04 11.42 2.21
CA LYS A 121 -20.84 10.39 1.57
C LYS A 121 -20.58 10.41 0.05
N ILE A 122 -20.14 9.28 -0.50
CA ILE A 122 -20.05 9.07 -1.93
C ILE A 122 -21.36 8.43 -2.36
N ALA A 123 -22.18 9.18 -3.12
CA ALA A 123 -23.36 8.64 -3.75
C ALA A 123 -23.10 8.55 -5.26
N VAL A 124 -23.06 7.34 -5.79
CA VAL A 124 -23.00 7.12 -7.22
C VAL A 124 -24.43 7.06 -7.75
N ARG A 125 -24.81 8.01 -8.59
CA ARG A 125 -26.06 7.98 -9.35
C ARG A 125 -25.73 7.56 -10.77
N GLY A 126 -26.04 6.32 -11.11
CA GLY A 126 -26.01 5.86 -12.49
C GLY A 126 -27.31 6.23 -13.19
N ILE A 127 -27.24 6.75 -14.40
CA ILE A 127 -28.38 6.85 -15.29
C ILE A 127 -28.46 5.55 -16.07
N SER A 128 -29.42 4.70 -15.75
CA SER A 128 -29.69 3.51 -16.54
C SER A 128 -31.06 3.67 -17.24
N ILE A 129 -31.07 3.46 -18.54
CA ILE A 129 -32.29 3.42 -19.29
C ILE A 129 -32.81 1.98 -19.24
N ARG A 130 -33.89 1.76 -18.47
CA ARG A 130 -34.54 0.45 -18.41
C ARG A 130 -35.40 0.28 -19.64
N GLY A 131 -35.16 -0.76 -20.44
CA GLY A 131 -36.04 -1.10 -21.54
C GLY A 131 -35.47 -0.93 -22.96
N LEU A 132 -34.22 -0.56 -23.14
CA LEU A 132 -33.61 -0.60 -24.45
C LEU A 132 -33.32 -2.05 -24.87
N THR A 133 -34.16 -2.55 -25.77
CA THR A 133 -33.86 -3.78 -26.52
C THR A 133 -33.05 -3.37 -27.73
N GLY A 134 -31.75 -3.51 -27.66
CA GLY A 134 -30.81 -3.16 -28.73
C GLY A 134 -29.71 -4.17 -28.89
N THR A 135 -28.90 -3.99 -29.91
CA THR A 135 -27.76 -4.85 -30.27
C THR A 135 -26.57 -4.74 -29.31
N ASN A 136 -26.65 -3.89 -28.30
CA ASN A 136 -25.58 -3.68 -27.31
C ASN A 136 -25.82 -4.52 -26.06
N ALA A 137 -24.71 -4.95 -25.42
CA ALA A 137 -24.76 -5.70 -24.18
C ALA A 137 -25.47 -4.89 -23.07
N TYR A 138 -26.48 -5.48 -22.47
CA TYR A 138 -27.21 -4.89 -21.35
C TYR A 138 -26.62 -5.36 -20.04
N LEU A 139 -26.21 -4.41 -19.21
CA LEU A 139 -25.76 -4.63 -17.84
C LEU A 139 -26.36 -3.55 -16.94
N TYR A 140 -27.07 -3.98 -15.92
CA TYR A 140 -27.65 -3.09 -14.92
C TYR A 140 -27.14 -3.46 -13.53
N PHE A 141 -26.61 -2.49 -12.82
CA PHE A 141 -26.19 -2.65 -11.44
C PHE A 141 -27.38 -2.36 -10.50
N GLU A 142 -27.86 -3.38 -9.78
CA GLU A 142 -28.95 -3.24 -8.82
C GLU A 142 -28.49 -2.74 -7.46
N GLY A 143 -27.31 -3.18 -6.98
CA GLY A 143 -26.79 -2.78 -5.68
C GLY A 143 -25.70 -3.69 -5.16
N ILE A 144 -25.24 -3.39 -3.96
CA ILE A 144 -24.28 -4.22 -3.24
C ILE A 144 -24.97 -4.82 -2.02
N GLU A 145 -24.88 -6.14 -1.86
CA GLU A 145 -25.26 -6.81 -0.63
C GLU A 145 -24.06 -6.85 0.32
N ILE A 146 -24.24 -6.28 1.49
CA ILE A 146 -23.22 -6.25 2.54
C ILE A 146 -23.63 -7.26 3.61
N SER A 147 -22.71 -8.13 3.99
CA SER A 147 -22.86 -9.09 5.08
C SER A 147 -21.79 -8.85 6.14
N SER A 148 -22.12 -9.06 7.40
CA SER A 148 -21.16 -8.98 8.50
C SER A 148 -20.13 -10.12 8.50
N THR A 149 -20.39 -11.20 7.76
CA THR A 149 -19.59 -12.46 7.80
C THR A 149 -19.01 -12.85 6.44
N LYS A 150 -19.44 -12.22 5.35
CA LYS A 150 -19.04 -12.55 3.98
C LYS A 150 -18.58 -11.32 3.22
N PRO A 151 -17.70 -11.46 2.21
CA PRO A 151 -17.38 -10.36 1.30
C PRO A 151 -18.63 -9.74 0.69
N PRO A 152 -18.62 -8.43 0.40
CA PRO A 152 -19.73 -7.77 -0.30
C PRO A 152 -19.91 -8.39 -1.69
N LEU A 153 -21.17 -8.57 -2.09
CA LEU A 153 -21.56 -9.14 -3.38
C LEU A 153 -22.30 -8.09 -4.21
N ALA A 154 -21.89 -7.93 -5.46
CA ALA A 154 -22.59 -7.07 -6.40
C ALA A 154 -23.79 -7.83 -7.01
N ARG A 155 -24.99 -7.22 -6.98
CA ARG A 155 -26.15 -7.74 -7.68
C ARG A 155 -26.25 -7.06 -9.05
N LEU A 156 -26.14 -7.87 -10.10
CA LEU A 156 -26.13 -7.42 -11.48
C LEU A 156 -27.25 -8.09 -12.28
N GLU A 157 -27.98 -7.31 -13.06
CA GLU A 157 -28.94 -7.81 -14.08
C GLU A 157 -28.25 -7.68 -15.45
N PHE A 158 -28.29 -8.74 -16.24
CA PHE A 158 -27.75 -8.75 -17.59
C PHE A 158 -28.57 -9.62 -18.54
N GLU A 159 -28.43 -9.35 -19.82
CA GLU A 159 -29.12 -10.11 -20.86
C GLU A 159 -28.23 -11.27 -21.32
N THR A 160 -28.80 -12.47 -21.39
CA THR A 160 -28.15 -13.65 -21.95
C THR A 160 -28.95 -14.16 -23.16
N LYS A 161 -28.21 -14.51 -24.23
CA LYS A 161 -28.80 -15.15 -25.39
C LYS A 161 -29.07 -16.63 -25.07
N GLN A 162 -30.32 -17.06 -25.18
CA GLN A 162 -30.73 -18.43 -25.04
C GLN A 162 -31.33 -18.93 -26.35
N ASN A 163 -31.57 -20.25 -26.50
CA ASN A 163 -32.14 -20.84 -27.71
C ASN A 163 -33.52 -20.25 -28.10
N ASN A 164 -34.25 -19.76 -27.12
CA ASN A 164 -35.60 -19.16 -27.30
C ASN A 164 -35.61 -17.63 -27.27
N GLY A 165 -34.43 -16.96 -27.44
CA GLY A 165 -34.35 -15.50 -27.44
C GLY A 165 -33.46 -14.92 -26.35
N ILE A 166 -33.60 -13.63 -26.11
CA ILE A 166 -32.81 -12.90 -25.08
C ILE A 166 -33.60 -12.93 -23.76
N LYS A 167 -32.92 -13.39 -22.69
CA LYS A 167 -33.49 -13.42 -21.33
C LYS A 167 -32.67 -12.57 -20.38
N ARG A 168 -33.32 -11.79 -19.54
CA ARG A 168 -32.72 -11.06 -18.43
C ARG A 168 -32.59 -11.97 -17.23
N ILE A 169 -31.41 -11.97 -16.65
CA ILE A 169 -31.08 -12.72 -15.43
C ILE A 169 -30.34 -11.84 -14.45
N THR A 170 -30.67 -11.98 -13.17
CA THR A 170 -29.93 -11.35 -12.08
C THR A 170 -28.94 -12.36 -11.47
N ARG A 171 -27.71 -11.95 -11.28
CA ARG A 171 -26.72 -12.72 -10.53
C ARG A 171 -26.03 -11.87 -9.47
N LYS A 172 -25.55 -12.56 -8.44
CA LYS A 172 -24.66 -12.02 -7.41
C LYS A 172 -23.25 -12.46 -7.75
N LEU A 173 -22.34 -11.50 -7.83
CA LEU A 173 -20.92 -11.70 -8.13
C LEU A 173 -20.07 -11.14 -6.99
#